data_e5ce9479e6cfcc523e08f47fadb2566d
#
_entry.id   e5ce9479e6cfcc523e08f47fadb2566d
#
_cell.length_a   1.000
_cell.length_b   1.000
_cell.length_c   1.000
_cell.angle_alpha   90.00
_cell.angle_beta   90.00
_cell.angle_gamma   90.00
#
_symmetry.space_group_name_H-M   'P 1'
#
loop_
_entity.id
_entity.type
_entity.pdbx_description
1 polymer ?
#
loop_
_entity_poly.entity_id
_entity_poly.type
_entity_poly.pdbx_seq_one_letter_code
_entity_poly.pdbx_strand_id
1 'polypeptide(L)'
;MSRFLAGALRAVTPYTPGEQPRGVETLIKLNTNENPYPPSPKVLEALNGRAAENLRLYSDPACADFLAALAETFGVGRDQVFAGNGSDEVLAFAFLAFCEKGAAFADITYGFYPVFAQLFGIAAQEVPLREDFSVNTGDYAGVPGTVFLANPNAPTGLCLPLAEIEALLRQDPDRLVVVDEAYVDFGGESAACLLGRYDNLLVVGTFSKSRSLAGARLGYAVGSPALIADLNTVKFSFNPIISTA
;
A
#
# COMPACT_ATOMS: atom_id res chain seq x y z
N MET A 1 17.79 -15.64 19.50
CA MET A 1 17.47 -15.99 18.11
C MET A 1 17.91 -17.42 17.83
N SER A 2 17.13 -18.17 17.01
CA SER A 2 17.51 -19.52 16.60
C SER A 2 18.82 -19.52 15.78
N ARG A 3 19.66 -20.57 15.94
CA ARG A 3 20.85 -20.78 15.09
C ARG A 3 20.53 -20.97 13.60
N PHE A 4 19.28 -21.24 13.29
CA PHE A 4 18.78 -21.48 11.92
C PHE A 4 18.31 -20.21 11.23
N LEU A 5 18.21 -19.07 11.94
CA LEU A 5 17.82 -17.80 11.33
C LEU A 5 18.90 -17.37 10.33
N ALA A 6 18.46 -17.07 9.10
CA ALA A 6 19.35 -16.56 8.05
C ALA A 6 20.12 -15.31 8.54
N GLY A 7 21.41 -15.23 8.19
CA GLY A 7 22.28 -14.14 8.67
C GLY A 7 21.75 -12.75 8.36
N ALA A 8 21.22 -12.55 7.14
CA ALA A 8 20.63 -11.29 6.70
C ALA A 8 19.43 -10.81 7.55
N LEU A 9 18.70 -11.76 8.18
CA LEU A 9 17.51 -11.45 8.97
C LEU A 9 17.81 -11.20 10.45
N ARG A 10 19.04 -11.40 10.91
CA ARG A 10 19.40 -11.25 12.33
C ARG A 10 19.36 -9.81 12.83
N ALA A 11 19.52 -8.85 11.93
CA ALA A 11 19.45 -7.42 12.21
C ALA A 11 18.04 -6.83 12.09
N VAL A 12 17.07 -7.62 11.58
CA VAL A 12 15.69 -7.14 11.39
C VAL A 12 15.04 -6.95 12.76
N THR A 13 14.55 -5.75 13.00
CA THR A 13 13.72 -5.43 14.18
C THR A 13 12.28 -5.79 13.88
N PRO A 14 11.66 -6.73 14.61
CA PRO A 14 10.26 -7.07 14.38
C PRO A 14 9.35 -5.86 14.59
N TYR A 15 8.38 -5.70 13.71
CA TYR A 15 7.33 -4.71 13.92
C TYR A 15 6.54 -5.02 15.20
N THR A 16 6.32 -4.01 16.02
CA THR A 16 5.49 -4.13 17.22
C THR A 16 4.08 -3.64 16.89
N PRO A 17 3.10 -4.54 16.77
CA PRO A 17 1.70 -4.15 16.53
C PRO A 17 1.18 -3.29 17.68
N GLY A 18 0.22 -2.40 17.37
CA GLY A 18 -0.53 -1.69 18.39
C GLY A 18 -1.25 -2.65 19.33
N GLU A 19 -1.38 -2.28 20.61
CA GLU A 19 -2.05 -3.08 21.61
C GLU A 19 -3.49 -3.45 21.20
N GLN A 20 -3.88 -4.69 21.49
CA GLN A 20 -5.21 -5.24 21.23
C GLN A 20 -5.82 -5.73 22.57
N PRO A 21 -6.27 -4.82 23.48
CA PRO A 21 -6.82 -5.20 24.77
C PRO A 21 -8.04 -6.11 24.60
N ARG A 22 -8.13 -7.15 25.43
CA ARG A 22 -9.25 -8.09 25.44
C ARG A 22 -10.05 -7.95 26.76
N GLY A 23 -11.36 -8.18 26.69
CA GLY A 23 -12.21 -8.20 27.88
C GLY A 23 -12.60 -6.82 28.41
N VAL A 24 -12.44 -5.76 27.66
CA VAL A 24 -12.91 -4.42 27.99
C VAL A 24 -14.17 -4.13 27.17
N GLU A 25 -15.34 -4.05 27.84
CA GLU A 25 -16.63 -3.89 27.13
C GLU A 25 -16.81 -2.53 26.45
N THR A 26 -16.08 -1.49 26.87
CA THR A 26 -16.22 -0.12 26.36
C THR A 26 -14.84 0.47 26.01
N LEU A 27 -14.13 -0.17 25.08
CA LEU A 27 -12.82 0.30 24.65
C LEU A 27 -12.95 1.29 23.49
N ILE A 28 -12.45 2.52 23.66
CA ILE A 28 -12.23 3.45 22.54
C ILE A 28 -10.83 3.20 22.00
N LYS A 29 -10.76 2.45 20.90
CA LYS A 29 -9.50 2.05 20.27
C LYS A 29 -9.13 3.02 19.15
N LEU A 30 -8.03 3.76 19.31
CA LEU A 30 -7.57 4.77 18.36
C LEU A 30 -6.16 4.48 17.78
N ASN A 31 -5.52 3.39 18.20
CA ASN A 31 -4.10 3.14 17.94
C ASN A 31 -3.79 2.45 16.59
N THR A 32 -4.80 1.99 15.86
CA THR A 32 -4.62 1.31 14.56
C THR A 32 -5.42 1.95 13.42
N ASN A 33 -6.05 3.11 13.69
CA ASN A 33 -6.83 3.88 12.73
C ASN A 33 -7.92 3.03 12.04
N GLU A 34 -8.58 2.14 12.79
CA GLU A 34 -9.72 1.40 12.31
C GLU A 34 -10.93 2.33 12.19
N ASN A 35 -11.73 2.11 11.14
CA ASN A 35 -12.96 2.86 10.95
C ASN A 35 -13.99 2.43 12.02
N PRO A 36 -14.59 3.35 12.78
CA PRO A 36 -15.60 3.00 13.80
C PRO A 36 -16.95 2.58 13.20
N TYR A 37 -17.17 2.82 11.92
CA TYR A 37 -18.40 2.43 11.23
C TYR A 37 -18.25 1.07 10.55
N PRO A 38 -19.33 0.26 10.46
CA PRO A 38 -19.31 -1.00 9.74
C PRO A 38 -19.13 -0.79 8.23
N PRO A 39 -18.78 -1.85 7.48
CA PRO A 39 -18.84 -1.83 6.02
C PRO A 39 -20.24 -1.49 5.51
N SER A 40 -20.34 -1.11 4.23
CA SER A 40 -21.64 -0.79 3.63
C SER A 40 -22.60 -1.98 3.71
N PRO A 41 -23.94 -1.75 3.78
CA PRO A 41 -24.92 -2.84 3.84
C PRO A 41 -24.80 -3.85 2.70
N LYS A 42 -24.45 -3.39 1.49
CA LYS A 42 -24.24 -4.27 0.32
C LYS A 42 -23.04 -5.22 0.52
N VAL A 43 -21.97 -4.75 1.15
CA VAL A 43 -20.81 -5.59 1.47
C VAL A 43 -21.20 -6.63 2.52
N LEU A 44 -21.94 -6.23 3.57
CA LEU A 44 -22.42 -7.16 4.59
C LEU A 44 -23.36 -8.22 4.01
N GLU A 45 -24.21 -7.85 3.06
CA GLU A 45 -25.09 -8.77 2.34
C GLU A 45 -24.27 -9.77 1.49
N ALA A 46 -23.24 -9.30 0.78
CA ALA A 46 -22.38 -10.15 -0.04
C ALA A 46 -21.55 -11.15 0.78
N LEU A 47 -21.17 -10.80 2.00
CA LEU A 47 -20.34 -11.63 2.89
C LEU A 47 -21.14 -12.72 3.64
N ASN A 48 -22.44 -12.86 3.43
CA ASN A 48 -23.24 -13.85 4.14
C ASN A 48 -23.16 -15.26 3.53
N GLY A 49 -23.56 -16.28 4.31
CA GLY A 49 -23.78 -17.71 4.05
C GLY A 49 -23.08 -18.37 2.84
N ARG A 50 -23.41 -17.96 1.61
CA ARG A 50 -22.93 -18.62 0.38
C ARG A 50 -21.42 -18.44 0.15
N ALA A 51 -20.86 -17.30 0.56
CA ALA A 51 -19.44 -17.04 0.50
C ALA A 51 -18.66 -18.00 1.44
N ALA A 52 -19.21 -18.27 2.64
CA ALA A 52 -18.63 -19.22 3.58
C ALA A 52 -18.61 -20.66 3.05
N GLU A 53 -19.65 -21.10 2.31
CA GLU A 53 -19.70 -22.42 1.71
C GLU A 53 -18.62 -22.62 0.64
N ASN A 54 -18.22 -21.56 -0.05
CA ASN A 54 -17.19 -21.57 -1.08
C ASN A 54 -15.76 -21.60 -0.54
N LEU A 55 -15.53 -21.38 0.76
CA LEU A 55 -14.20 -21.43 1.38
C LEU A 55 -13.49 -22.78 1.20
N ARG A 56 -14.21 -23.86 0.84
CA ARG A 56 -13.62 -25.16 0.49
C ARG A 56 -12.93 -25.19 -0.89
N LEU A 57 -13.10 -24.14 -1.68
CA LEU A 57 -12.52 -23.98 -3.02
C LEU A 57 -11.40 -22.95 -2.95
N TYR A 58 -10.41 -23.08 -3.83
CA TYR A 58 -9.47 -21.98 -4.04
C TYR A 58 -10.19 -20.77 -4.63
N SER A 59 -9.76 -19.57 -4.23
CA SER A 59 -10.22 -18.33 -4.85
C SER A 59 -9.77 -18.22 -6.31
N ASP A 60 -10.39 -17.33 -7.08
CA ASP A 60 -9.90 -17.00 -8.42
C ASP A 60 -8.48 -16.41 -8.34
N PRO A 61 -7.45 -17.10 -8.89
CA PRO A 61 -6.08 -16.61 -8.84
C PRO A 61 -5.87 -15.28 -9.59
N ALA A 62 -6.76 -14.98 -10.54
CA ALA A 62 -6.75 -13.75 -11.31
C ALA A 62 -7.51 -12.59 -10.63
N CYS A 63 -8.27 -12.84 -9.56
CA CYS A 63 -9.15 -11.85 -8.92
C CYS A 63 -10.01 -11.08 -9.96
N ALA A 64 -10.56 -11.79 -10.96
CA ALA A 64 -11.06 -11.21 -12.20
C ALA A 64 -12.12 -10.14 -12.00
N ASP A 65 -13.11 -10.40 -11.16
CA ASP A 65 -14.22 -9.49 -10.92
C ASP A 65 -13.79 -8.26 -10.13
N PHE A 66 -12.93 -8.46 -9.13
CA PHE A 66 -12.37 -7.35 -8.34
C PHE A 66 -11.52 -6.42 -9.20
N LEU A 67 -10.61 -6.96 -10.02
CA LEU A 67 -9.80 -6.15 -10.93
C LEU A 67 -10.63 -5.44 -11.99
N ALA A 68 -11.74 -6.05 -12.46
CA ALA A 68 -12.64 -5.39 -13.38
C ALA A 68 -13.33 -4.18 -12.72
N ALA A 69 -13.81 -4.32 -11.49
CA ALA A 69 -14.43 -3.24 -10.74
C ALA A 69 -13.44 -2.11 -10.41
N LEU A 70 -12.19 -2.44 -10.08
CA LEU A 70 -11.12 -1.44 -9.88
C LEU A 70 -10.83 -0.67 -11.18
N ALA A 71 -10.64 -1.39 -12.29
CA ALA A 71 -10.37 -0.77 -13.59
C ALA A 71 -11.48 0.18 -14.01
N GLU A 72 -12.74 -0.20 -13.82
CA GLU A 72 -13.90 0.66 -14.05
C GLU A 72 -13.88 1.91 -13.14
N THR A 73 -13.60 1.71 -11.84
CA THR A 73 -13.58 2.79 -10.84
C THR A 73 -12.53 3.85 -11.15
N PHE A 74 -11.34 3.43 -11.60
CA PHE A 74 -10.24 4.34 -11.93
C PHE A 74 -10.24 4.79 -13.40
N GLY A 75 -11.11 4.24 -14.25
CA GLY A 75 -11.16 4.55 -15.68
C GLY A 75 -9.92 4.09 -16.44
N VAL A 76 -9.33 2.95 -16.05
CA VAL A 76 -8.09 2.39 -16.61
C VAL A 76 -8.30 0.98 -17.17
N GLY A 77 -7.29 0.44 -17.86
CA GLY A 77 -7.31 -0.94 -18.33
C GLY A 77 -7.16 -1.97 -17.19
N ARG A 78 -7.62 -3.21 -17.43
CA ARG A 78 -7.41 -4.31 -16.47
C ARG A 78 -5.95 -4.67 -16.24
N ASP A 79 -5.11 -4.44 -17.22
CA ASP A 79 -3.66 -4.60 -17.16
C ASP A 79 -2.95 -3.49 -16.38
N GLN A 80 -3.71 -2.49 -15.89
CA GLN A 80 -3.22 -1.37 -15.10
C GLN A 80 -3.59 -1.49 -13.62
N VAL A 81 -4.24 -2.56 -13.18
CA VAL A 81 -4.66 -2.77 -11.78
C VAL A 81 -4.11 -4.08 -11.22
N PHE A 82 -3.79 -4.06 -9.93
CA PHE A 82 -3.24 -5.18 -9.18
C PHE A 82 -3.97 -5.34 -7.85
N ALA A 83 -4.15 -6.58 -7.39
CA ALA A 83 -4.75 -6.91 -6.10
C ALA A 83 -3.75 -7.59 -5.17
N GLY A 84 -3.75 -7.20 -3.90
CA GLY A 84 -2.93 -7.78 -2.84
C GLY A 84 -3.69 -7.97 -1.52
N ASN A 85 -3.10 -8.71 -0.60
CA ASN A 85 -3.64 -9.01 0.72
C ASN A 85 -3.45 -7.82 1.70
N GLY A 86 -4.18 -6.74 1.43
CA GLY A 86 -3.95 -5.42 2.00
C GLY A 86 -2.86 -4.65 1.24
N SER A 87 -2.78 -3.34 1.47
CA SER A 87 -1.71 -2.52 0.89
C SER A 87 -0.32 -2.95 1.35
N ASP A 88 -0.19 -3.56 2.53
CA ASP A 88 1.10 -4.06 3.04
C ASP A 88 1.73 -5.08 2.09
N GLU A 89 0.95 -6.04 1.56
CA GLU A 89 1.47 -7.00 0.58
C GLU A 89 1.83 -6.33 -0.74
N VAL A 90 1.00 -5.39 -1.20
CA VAL A 90 1.28 -4.60 -2.43
C VAL A 90 2.57 -3.82 -2.29
N LEU A 91 2.76 -3.14 -1.14
CA LEU A 91 3.99 -2.41 -0.82
C LEU A 91 5.20 -3.35 -0.72
N ALA A 92 5.05 -4.50 -0.05
CA ALA A 92 6.11 -5.51 0.02
C ALA A 92 6.56 -5.96 -1.38
N PHE A 93 5.62 -6.21 -2.28
CA PHE A 93 5.95 -6.55 -3.67
C PHE A 93 6.59 -5.37 -4.42
N ALA A 94 6.15 -4.13 -4.18
CA ALA A 94 6.78 -2.95 -4.77
C ALA A 94 8.23 -2.78 -4.29
N PHE A 95 8.51 -2.98 -2.99
CA PHE A 95 9.88 -3.00 -2.48
C PHE A 95 10.72 -4.09 -3.15
N LEU A 96 10.16 -5.29 -3.28
CA LEU A 96 10.88 -6.43 -3.86
C LEU A 96 11.15 -6.24 -5.37
N ALA A 97 10.17 -5.71 -6.11
CA ALA A 97 10.26 -5.59 -7.57
C ALA A 97 11.06 -4.36 -8.03
N PHE A 98 10.99 -3.22 -7.29
CA PHE A 98 11.41 -1.94 -7.85
C PHE A 98 12.55 -1.24 -7.08
N CYS A 99 13.10 -1.85 -6.03
CA CYS A 99 14.13 -1.19 -5.20
C CYS A 99 15.55 -1.70 -5.43
N GLU A 100 15.91 -2.09 -6.66
CA GLU A 100 17.27 -2.53 -6.99
C GLU A 100 18.33 -1.49 -6.63
N LYS A 101 18.04 -0.19 -6.86
CA LYS A 101 18.91 0.93 -6.54
C LYS A 101 18.67 1.51 -5.13
N GLY A 102 17.80 0.87 -4.33
CA GLY A 102 17.41 1.35 -3.00
C GLY A 102 16.00 1.93 -2.97
N ALA A 103 15.63 2.42 -1.79
CA ALA A 103 14.34 3.05 -1.53
C ALA A 103 14.54 4.37 -0.76
N ALA A 104 13.65 5.33 -0.95
CA ALA A 104 13.62 6.55 -0.17
C ALA A 104 12.19 6.86 0.30
N PHE A 105 12.09 7.35 1.53
CA PHE A 105 10.82 7.74 2.15
C PHE A 105 11.09 8.75 3.26
N ALA A 106 10.04 9.44 3.72
CA ALA A 106 10.20 10.41 4.80
C ALA A 106 10.61 9.71 6.12
N ASP A 107 11.37 10.41 6.97
CA ASP A 107 11.81 9.91 8.29
C ASP A 107 10.65 9.71 9.27
N ILE A 108 9.55 10.49 9.11
CA ILE A 108 8.32 10.32 9.87
C ILE A 108 7.19 9.97 8.90
N THR A 109 6.96 8.67 8.68
CA THR A 109 5.96 8.15 7.76
C THR A 109 5.47 6.77 8.20
N TYR A 110 4.85 6.01 7.32
CA TYR A 110 4.34 4.67 7.61
C TYR A 110 5.47 3.74 8.09
N GLY A 111 5.35 3.27 9.32
CA GLY A 111 6.41 2.53 10.02
C GLY A 111 6.80 1.18 9.41
N PHE A 112 6.10 0.70 8.39
CA PHE A 112 6.47 -0.55 7.70
C PHE A 112 7.49 -0.36 6.57
N TYR A 113 7.69 0.84 6.04
CA TYR A 113 8.69 1.07 4.98
C TYR A 113 10.10 0.65 5.41
N PRO A 114 10.63 1.08 6.57
CA PRO A 114 11.94 0.61 7.02
C PRO A 114 11.95 -0.90 7.32
N VAL A 115 10.84 -1.49 7.75
CA VAL A 115 10.74 -2.94 7.96
C VAL A 115 10.88 -3.70 6.65
N PHE A 116 10.22 -3.27 5.57
CA PHE A 116 10.37 -3.88 4.26
C PHE A 116 11.79 -3.73 3.73
N ALA A 117 12.39 -2.55 3.85
CA ALA A 117 13.77 -2.34 3.43
C ALA A 117 14.75 -3.28 4.15
N GLN A 118 14.62 -3.41 5.47
CA GLN A 118 15.44 -4.33 6.26
C GLN A 118 15.18 -5.80 5.89
N LEU A 119 13.92 -6.19 5.73
CA LEU A 119 13.52 -7.57 5.43
C LEU A 119 14.09 -8.05 4.09
N PHE A 120 14.09 -7.17 3.09
CA PHE A 120 14.56 -7.49 1.74
C PHE A 120 16.02 -7.09 1.50
N GLY A 121 16.71 -6.52 2.50
CA GLY A 121 18.12 -6.10 2.36
C GLY A 121 18.32 -4.91 1.42
N ILE A 122 17.34 -4.04 1.33
CA ILE A 122 17.30 -2.86 0.45
C ILE A 122 17.95 -1.68 1.20
N ALA A 123 18.87 -0.97 0.54
CA ALA A 123 19.41 0.27 1.06
C ALA A 123 18.28 1.33 1.11
N ALA A 124 18.02 1.87 2.28
CA ALA A 124 16.98 2.87 2.47
C ALA A 124 17.60 4.23 2.84
N GLN A 125 17.05 5.30 2.25
CA GLN A 125 17.33 6.67 2.63
C GLN A 125 16.09 7.28 3.26
N GLU A 126 16.21 7.67 4.53
CA GLU A 126 15.20 8.46 5.22
C GLU A 126 15.44 9.95 4.90
N VAL A 127 14.40 10.61 4.38
CA VAL A 127 14.42 12.03 3.99
C VAL A 127 13.71 12.81 5.10
N PRO A 128 14.42 13.75 5.78
CA PRO A 128 13.81 14.50 6.87
C PRO A 128 12.60 15.33 6.42
N LEU A 129 11.52 15.28 7.19
CA LEU A 129 10.42 16.23 7.06
C LEU A 129 10.87 17.63 7.52
N ARG A 130 10.17 18.67 7.09
CA ARG A 130 10.35 20.03 7.63
C ARG A 130 9.85 20.10 9.07
N GLU A 131 10.17 21.21 9.76
CA GLU A 131 9.76 21.46 11.15
C GLU A 131 8.23 21.43 11.34
N ASP A 132 7.47 21.76 10.31
CA ASP A 132 6.01 21.71 10.28
C ASP A 132 5.46 20.33 9.84
N PHE A 133 6.32 19.31 9.75
CA PHE A 133 6.04 17.97 9.26
C PHE A 133 5.65 17.87 7.78
N SER A 134 5.81 18.92 7.00
CA SER A 134 5.55 18.87 5.56
C SER A 134 6.70 18.18 4.81
N VAL A 135 6.34 17.51 3.71
CA VAL A 135 7.29 16.94 2.75
C VAL A 135 7.81 18.06 1.85
N ASN A 136 9.11 18.13 1.62
CA ASN A 136 9.71 18.95 0.58
C ASN A 136 10.18 18.07 -0.58
N THR A 137 9.50 18.14 -1.71
CA THR A 137 9.83 17.33 -2.90
C THR A 137 11.21 17.62 -3.46
N GLY A 138 11.76 18.81 -3.22
CA GLY A 138 13.14 19.16 -3.60
C GLY A 138 14.21 18.31 -2.90
N ASP A 139 13.94 17.81 -1.69
CA ASP A 139 14.88 17.01 -0.92
C ASP A 139 15.03 15.57 -1.46
N TYR A 140 14.15 15.18 -2.38
CA TYR A 140 14.24 13.93 -3.11
C TYR A 140 15.05 14.05 -4.42
N ALA A 141 15.59 15.23 -4.74
CA ALA A 141 16.42 15.39 -5.91
C ALA A 141 17.73 14.59 -5.77
N GLY A 142 18.00 13.73 -6.76
CA GLY A 142 19.22 12.90 -6.77
C GLY A 142 19.21 11.73 -5.78
N VAL A 143 18.10 11.47 -5.08
CA VAL A 143 17.96 10.28 -4.25
C VAL A 143 17.94 9.05 -5.16
N PRO A 144 18.78 8.04 -4.93
CA PRO A 144 18.77 6.82 -5.71
C PRO A 144 17.57 5.94 -5.37
N GLY A 145 17.09 5.19 -6.37
CA GLY A 145 16.06 4.18 -6.18
C GLY A 145 14.64 4.72 -6.15
N THR A 146 13.72 3.88 -5.67
CA THR A 146 12.29 4.14 -5.68
C THR A 146 11.88 5.04 -4.51
N VAL A 147 11.05 6.03 -4.77
CA VAL A 147 10.47 6.90 -3.72
C VAL A 147 9.13 6.35 -3.27
N PHE A 148 8.94 6.17 -1.96
CA PHE A 148 7.66 5.84 -1.34
C PHE A 148 7.13 7.07 -0.61
N LEU A 149 5.95 7.50 -1.01
CA LEU A 149 5.30 8.70 -0.50
C LEU A 149 3.91 8.33 0.04
N ALA A 150 3.73 8.33 1.36
CA ALA A 150 2.40 8.22 1.94
C ALA A 150 1.64 9.55 1.77
N ASN A 151 0.50 9.53 1.10
CA ASN A 151 -0.27 10.76 0.85
C ASN A 151 -1.79 10.53 0.90
N PRO A 152 -2.48 11.02 1.93
CA PRO A 152 -1.98 11.74 3.11
C PRO A 152 -0.97 10.96 3.95
N ASN A 153 0.04 11.65 4.50
CA ASN A 153 1.08 10.99 5.28
C ASN A 153 0.56 10.53 6.66
N ALA A 154 0.88 9.32 7.04
CA ALA A 154 0.64 8.82 8.39
C ALA A 154 2.00 8.73 9.13
N PRO A 155 2.17 9.33 10.33
CA PRO A 155 1.11 9.76 11.26
C PRO A 155 0.74 11.25 11.20
N THR A 156 1.35 12.05 10.34
CA THR A 156 1.22 13.52 10.38
C THR A 156 -0.16 14.01 9.93
N GLY A 157 -0.87 13.24 9.08
CA GLY A 157 -2.14 13.61 8.49
C GLY A 157 -2.04 14.67 7.39
N LEU A 158 -0.84 15.14 7.06
CA LEU A 158 -0.64 16.16 6.04
C LEU A 158 -0.74 15.54 4.64
N CYS A 159 -1.34 16.31 3.75
CA CYS A 159 -1.52 15.93 2.35
C CYS A 159 -0.65 16.81 1.46
N LEU A 160 0.15 16.18 0.60
CA LEU A 160 0.92 16.86 -0.42
C LEU A 160 0.00 17.15 -1.63
N PRO A 161 -0.02 18.38 -2.15
CA PRO A 161 -0.80 18.71 -3.34
C PRO A 161 -0.36 17.91 -4.57
N LEU A 162 -1.28 17.61 -5.48
CA LEU A 162 -0.96 16.87 -6.74
C LEU A 162 0.14 17.55 -7.56
N ALA A 163 0.20 18.87 -7.58
CA ALA A 163 1.25 19.60 -8.29
C ALA A 163 2.65 19.29 -7.77
N GLU A 164 2.80 19.02 -6.47
CA GLU A 164 4.06 18.63 -5.85
C GLU A 164 4.41 17.17 -6.17
N ILE A 165 3.42 16.27 -6.18
CA ILE A 165 3.61 14.89 -6.64
C ILE A 165 4.05 14.88 -8.10
N GLU A 166 3.40 15.67 -8.94
CA GLU A 166 3.75 15.81 -10.35
C GLU A 166 5.16 16.40 -10.54
N ALA A 167 5.57 17.37 -9.71
CA ALA A 167 6.93 17.89 -9.71
C ALA A 167 7.95 16.80 -9.36
N LEU A 168 7.65 15.94 -8.38
CA LEU A 168 8.49 14.81 -7.98
C LEU A 168 8.65 13.78 -9.12
N LEU A 169 7.56 13.47 -9.84
CA LEU A 169 7.59 12.57 -11.01
C LEU A 169 8.45 13.12 -12.14
N ARG A 170 8.43 14.43 -12.37
CA ARG A 170 9.22 15.11 -13.41
C ARG A 170 10.70 15.27 -13.07
N GLN A 171 11.08 15.24 -11.80
CA GLN A 171 12.48 15.38 -11.38
C GLN A 171 13.37 14.30 -12.01
N ASP A 172 12.85 13.09 -12.11
CA ASP A 172 13.56 11.95 -12.69
C ASP A 172 12.53 10.96 -13.27
N PRO A 173 12.30 10.98 -14.60
CA PRO A 173 11.36 10.08 -15.25
C PRO A 173 11.76 8.60 -15.17
N ASP A 174 13.04 8.29 -14.94
CA ASP A 174 13.54 6.93 -14.77
C ASP A 174 13.45 6.42 -13.32
N ARG A 175 12.93 7.24 -12.41
CA ARG A 175 12.74 6.91 -11.01
C ARG A 175 11.26 6.68 -10.72
N LEU A 176 10.93 5.49 -10.21
CA LEU A 176 9.57 5.17 -9.77
C LEU A 176 9.19 5.96 -8.50
N VAL A 177 7.99 6.50 -8.49
CA VAL A 177 7.33 7.07 -7.31
C VAL A 177 6.11 6.21 -6.98
N VAL A 178 6.12 5.62 -5.79
CA VAL A 178 4.99 4.87 -5.21
C VAL A 178 4.25 5.82 -4.27
N VAL A 179 3.00 6.14 -4.61
CA VAL A 179 2.14 6.97 -3.76
C VAL A 179 1.19 6.05 -3.00
N ASP A 180 1.39 5.96 -1.69
CA ASP A 180 0.55 5.17 -0.78
C ASP A 180 -0.63 6.03 -0.31
N GLU A 181 -1.79 5.72 -0.86
CA GLU A 181 -3.05 6.44 -0.66
C GLU A 181 -3.97 5.78 0.38
N ALA A 182 -3.41 5.15 1.41
CA ALA A 182 -4.22 4.49 2.43
C ALA A 182 -5.28 5.40 3.07
N TYR A 183 -5.07 6.70 3.06
CA TYR A 183 -5.93 7.72 3.69
C TYR A 183 -6.52 8.75 2.71
N VAL A 184 -6.37 8.59 1.41
CA VAL A 184 -6.80 9.58 0.40
C VAL A 184 -8.29 9.92 0.47
N ASP A 185 -9.14 8.94 0.79
CA ASP A 185 -10.59 9.13 0.89
C ASP A 185 -11.02 10.08 2.04
N PHE A 186 -10.13 10.45 2.95
CA PHE A 186 -10.41 11.36 4.07
C PHE A 186 -10.11 12.83 3.76
N GLY A 187 -10.02 13.21 2.50
CA GLY A 187 -9.87 14.60 2.05
C GLY A 187 -8.62 14.86 1.22
N GLY A 188 -7.92 13.80 0.78
CA GLY A 188 -6.85 13.89 -0.21
C GLY A 188 -7.40 13.92 -1.64
N GLU A 189 -6.53 14.29 -2.57
CA GLU A 189 -6.75 14.17 -4.01
C GLU A 189 -5.85 13.05 -4.55
N SER A 190 -6.45 12.06 -5.24
CA SER A 190 -5.71 10.88 -5.70
C SER A 190 -4.76 11.21 -6.85
N ALA A 191 -3.52 10.74 -6.73
CA ALA A 191 -2.52 10.78 -7.80
C ALA A 191 -2.90 9.88 -9.00
N ALA A 192 -3.92 9.03 -8.88
CA ALA A 192 -4.39 8.20 -9.98
C ALA A 192 -4.81 9.02 -11.22
N CYS A 193 -5.23 10.28 -11.06
CA CYS A 193 -5.51 11.18 -12.18
C CYS A 193 -4.27 11.51 -13.04
N LEU A 194 -3.07 11.22 -12.55
CA LEU A 194 -1.80 11.42 -13.25
C LEU A 194 -1.34 10.20 -14.08
N LEU A 195 -1.95 9.02 -13.89
CA LEU A 195 -1.51 7.75 -14.48
C LEU A 195 -1.41 7.76 -16.02
N GLY A 196 -2.28 8.50 -16.70
CA GLY A 196 -2.24 8.60 -18.16
C GLY A 196 -1.08 9.46 -18.70
N ARG A 197 -0.34 10.14 -17.83
CA ARG A 197 0.75 11.07 -18.18
C ARG A 197 2.13 10.62 -17.70
N TYR A 198 2.18 9.77 -16.68
CA TYR A 198 3.41 9.34 -16.02
C TYR A 198 3.42 7.81 -15.87
N ASP A 199 4.35 7.14 -16.54
CA ASP A 199 4.56 5.69 -16.46
C ASP A 199 5.43 5.29 -15.25
N ASN A 200 6.10 6.26 -14.62
CA ASN A 200 6.87 6.12 -13.39
C ASN A 200 6.06 6.40 -12.11
N LEU A 201 4.73 6.26 -12.17
CA LEU A 201 3.82 6.38 -11.03
C LEU A 201 3.15 5.04 -10.73
N LEU A 202 3.22 4.62 -9.46
CA LEU A 202 2.41 3.53 -8.92
C LEU A 202 1.58 4.07 -7.75
N VAL A 203 0.26 3.98 -7.84
CA VAL A 203 -0.65 4.35 -6.76
C VAL A 203 -1.07 3.10 -6.01
N VAL A 204 -0.90 3.09 -4.69
CA VAL A 204 -1.28 1.97 -3.81
C VAL A 204 -2.43 2.40 -2.90
N GLY A 205 -3.44 1.56 -2.78
CA GLY A 205 -4.59 1.83 -1.93
C GLY A 205 -5.05 0.64 -1.12
N THR A 206 -5.95 0.88 -0.17
CA THR A 206 -6.46 -0.15 0.74
C THR A 206 -7.95 0.02 1.02
N PHE A 207 -8.61 -1.10 1.29
CA PHE A 207 -9.99 -1.10 1.80
C PHE A 207 -10.05 -1.09 3.34
N SER A 208 -8.89 -1.09 4.00
CA SER A 208 -8.79 -1.21 5.47
C SER A 208 -9.31 0.00 6.23
N LYS A 209 -9.28 1.20 5.61
CA LYS A 209 -9.54 2.47 6.29
C LYS A 209 -10.95 3.00 5.98
N SER A 210 -11.11 3.79 4.94
CA SER A 210 -12.38 4.41 4.56
C SER A 210 -13.49 3.40 4.26
N ARG A 211 -13.14 2.24 3.73
CA ARG A 211 -14.09 1.18 3.34
C ARG A 211 -14.44 0.22 4.47
N SER A 212 -13.88 0.40 5.68
CA SER A 212 -14.17 -0.41 6.89
C SER A 212 -13.91 -1.91 6.73
N LEU A 213 -12.93 -2.30 5.90
CA LEU A 213 -12.63 -3.69 5.55
C LEU A 213 -11.22 -4.13 6.02
N ALA A 214 -10.73 -3.58 7.14
CA ALA A 214 -9.42 -3.94 7.67
C ALA A 214 -9.23 -5.45 7.86
N GLY A 215 -10.26 -6.15 8.34
CA GLY A 215 -10.26 -7.61 8.51
C GLY A 215 -10.33 -8.41 7.21
N ALA A 216 -10.82 -7.84 6.12
CA ALA A 216 -10.88 -8.50 4.82
C ALA A 216 -9.54 -8.57 4.09
N ARG A 217 -8.54 -7.81 4.54
CA ARG A 217 -7.19 -7.78 3.96
C ARG A 217 -7.20 -7.52 2.45
N LEU A 218 -7.86 -6.46 2.00
CA LEU A 218 -7.96 -6.10 0.59
C LEU A 218 -7.21 -4.80 0.30
N GLY A 219 -6.23 -4.88 -0.60
CA GLY A 219 -5.47 -3.76 -1.11
C GLY A 219 -5.28 -3.85 -2.62
N TYR A 220 -4.85 -2.76 -3.22
CA TYR A 220 -4.66 -2.68 -4.66
C TYR A 220 -3.51 -1.76 -5.03
N ALA A 221 -3.02 -1.90 -6.26
CA ALA A 221 -2.22 -0.88 -6.93
C ALA A 221 -2.82 -0.55 -8.30
N VAL A 222 -2.57 0.69 -8.75
CA VAL A 222 -2.88 1.17 -10.09
C VAL A 222 -1.61 1.81 -10.67
N GLY A 223 -1.25 1.42 -11.89
CA GLY A 223 -0.02 1.88 -12.53
C GLY A 223 0.00 1.64 -14.02
N SER A 224 1.14 1.86 -14.67
CA SER A 224 1.31 1.47 -16.07
C SER A 224 1.23 -0.06 -16.24
N PRO A 225 0.82 -0.58 -17.41
CA PRO A 225 0.78 -2.02 -17.67
C PRO A 225 2.10 -2.74 -17.38
N ALA A 226 3.23 -2.08 -17.63
CA ALA A 226 4.55 -2.63 -17.36
C ALA A 226 4.78 -2.84 -15.85
N LEU A 227 4.49 -1.83 -15.02
CA LEU A 227 4.62 -1.93 -13.55
C LEU A 227 3.71 -3.03 -12.99
N ILE A 228 2.48 -3.15 -13.49
CA ILE A 228 1.55 -4.18 -13.05
C ILE A 228 2.01 -5.58 -13.48
N ALA A 229 2.58 -5.74 -14.66
CA ALA A 229 3.17 -7.00 -15.10
C ALA A 229 4.34 -7.42 -14.20
N ASP A 230 5.21 -6.47 -13.81
CA ASP A 230 6.32 -6.72 -12.90
C ASP A 230 5.84 -7.13 -11.50
N LEU A 231 4.82 -6.46 -10.94
CA LEU A 231 4.19 -6.88 -9.68
C LEU A 231 3.61 -8.30 -9.76
N ASN A 232 2.98 -8.65 -10.88
CA ASN A 232 2.47 -10.00 -11.08
C ASN A 232 3.58 -11.06 -11.19
N THR A 233 4.80 -10.67 -11.56
CA THR A 233 5.96 -11.59 -11.61
C THR A 233 6.41 -12.02 -10.22
N VAL A 234 6.30 -11.14 -9.22
CA VAL A 234 6.70 -11.42 -7.82
C VAL A 234 5.55 -11.91 -6.94
N LYS A 235 4.31 -11.83 -7.44
CA LYS A 235 3.12 -12.26 -6.72
C LYS A 235 3.09 -13.78 -6.54
N PHE A 236 2.68 -14.24 -5.37
CA PHE A 236 2.40 -15.66 -5.14
C PHE A 236 1.17 -16.13 -5.95
N SER A 237 1.14 -17.41 -6.30
CA SER A 237 0.15 -18.00 -7.23
C SER A 237 -1.32 -17.81 -6.81
N PHE A 238 -1.58 -17.73 -5.50
CA PHE A 238 -2.92 -17.44 -4.97
C PHE A 238 -2.82 -16.33 -3.94
N ASN A 239 -3.62 -15.30 -4.10
CA ASN A 239 -3.81 -14.34 -3.02
C ASN A 239 -4.55 -15.01 -1.86
N PRO A 240 -4.07 -14.91 -0.62
CA PRO A 240 -4.78 -15.45 0.55
C PRO A 240 -6.04 -14.63 0.89
N ILE A 241 -6.61 -13.90 -0.06
CA ILE A 241 -7.74 -13.01 0.15
C ILE A 241 -9.03 -13.86 0.10
N ILE A 242 -9.75 -13.86 1.20
CA ILE A 242 -11.11 -14.43 1.30
C ILE A 242 -12.13 -13.63 0.46
N SER A 243 -11.74 -12.49 -0.07
CA SER A 243 -12.60 -11.47 -0.67
C SER A 243 -13.06 -11.77 -2.10
N THR A 244 -12.74 -12.91 -2.67
CA THR A 244 -13.17 -13.30 -4.02
C THR A 244 -14.41 -14.18 -4.03
N ALA A 245 -15.18 -14.17 -2.94
CA ALA A 245 -16.45 -14.85 -2.86
C ALA A 245 -17.61 -13.89 -3.14
#